data_5ec1c1e0dc7c3c2c57fdd8d71d734389
#
_entry.id   5ec1c1e0dc7c3c2c57fdd8d71d734389
#
_cell.length_a   1.000
_cell.length_b   1.000
_cell.length_c   1.000
_cell.angle_alpha   90.00
_cell.angle_beta   90.00
_cell.angle_gamma   90.00
#
_symmetry.space_group_name_H-M   'P 1'
#
loop_
_entity.id
_entity.type
_entity.pdbx_description
1 polymer ?
#
loop_
_entity_poly.entity_id
_entity_poly.type
_entity_poly.pdbx_seq_one_letter_code
_entity_poly.pdbx_strand_id
1 'polypeptide(L)'
;EQTPPAAGSFEVSRVLKVTKPLMRGDDVKALQTALIERNYHCGTNGADGTYGRLTAYAVRCFQASKGLIVNGRADRYTIAALGGTWKE
;
A
#
# COMPACT_ATOMS: atom_id res chain seq x y z
N GLU A 1 -7.93 18.60 -15.10
CA GLU A 1 -7.57 18.28 -14.57
C GLU A 1 -7.72 17.42 -14.11
N GLN A 2 -7.39 17.41 -14.33
CA GLN A 2 -7.62 16.60 -13.60
C GLN A 2 -7.01 16.71 -12.57
N THR A 3 -7.64 16.87 -11.72
CA THR A 3 -7.08 16.70 -10.52
C THR A 3 -6.44 15.45 -10.55
N PRO A 4 -5.25 15.43 -10.19
CA PRO A 4 -4.64 14.18 -9.98
C PRO A 4 -5.56 13.43 -9.11
N PRO A 5 -5.74 12.21 -9.36
CA PRO A 5 -6.47 11.41 -8.47
C PRO A 5 -6.03 11.78 -7.10
N ALA A 6 -6.94 11.86 -6.23
CA ALA A 6 -6.61 12.06 -4.86
C ALA A 6 -5.50 11.12 -4.51
N ALA A 7 -4.68 11.57 -3.62
CA ALA A 7 -3.61 10.74 -3.12
C ALA A 7 -4.16 9.38 -2.76
N GLY A 8 -3.51 8.35 -3.23
CA GLY A 8 -3.94 6.99 -3.00
C GLY A 8 -4.92 6.44 -4.01
N SER A 9 -5.35 7.24 -4.98
CA SER A 9 -6.22 6.71 -6.03
C SER A 9 -5.36 5.94 -7.03
N PHE A 10 -5.45 4.64 -7.00
CA PHE A 10 -4.63 3.75 -7.81
C PHE A 10 -5.33 2.40 -7.92
N GLU A 11 -4.91 1.58 -8.86
CA GLU A 11 -5.50 0.27 -9.08
C GLU A 11 -4.56 -0.84 -8.65
N VAL A 12 -5.12 -1.84 -7.99
CA VAL A 12 -4.36 -3.02 -7.60
C VAL A 12 -5.20 -4.25 -7.95
N SER A 13 -4.58 -5.23 -8.60
CA SER A 13 -5.27 -6.44 -9.02
C SER A 13 -4.72 -7.70 -8.36
N ARG A 14 -3.86 -7.54 -7.38
CA ARG A 14 -3.25 -8.68 -6.67
C ARG A 14 -2.99 -8.28 -5.23
N VAL A 15 -3.00 -9.26 -4.34
CA VAL A 15 -2.65 -9.00 -2.93
C VAL A 15 -1.16 -8.70 -2.86
N LEU A 16 -0.83 -7.56 -2.26
CA LEU A 16 0.57 -7.17 -2.10
C LEU A 16 1.03 -7.59 -0.72
N LYS A 17 2.12 -8.34 -0.67
CA LYS A 17 2.61 -8.91 0.58
C LYS A 17 4.10 -9.20 0.45
N VAL A 18 4.72 -9.53 1.57
CA VAL A 18 6.13 -9.94 1.55
C VAL A 18 6.21 -11.35 0.97
N THR A 19 6.97 -11.48 -0.10
CA THR A 19 7.18 -12.77 -0.76
C THR A 19 8.67 -12.97 -0.97
N LYS A 20 9.02 -14.11 -1.51
CA LYS A 20 10.42 -14.43 -1.78
C LYS A 20 10.51 -15.03 -3.18
N PRO A 21 11.05 -14.28 -4.14
CA PRO A 21 11.60 -12.92 -4.02
C PRO A 21 10.50 -11.89 -3.76
N LEU A 22 10.92 -10.71 -3.30
CA LEU A 22 9.98 -9.67 -2.93
C LEU A 22 9.17 -9.18 -4.11
N MET A 23 7.89 -8.89 -3.88
CA MET A 23 7.03 -8.33 -4.93
C MET A 23 7.49 -6.93 -5.30
N ARG A 24 7.41 -6.62 -6.57
CA ARG A 24 7.79 -5.32 -7.11
C ARG A 24 6.77 -4.89 -8.13
N GLY A 25 6.66 -3.59 -8.31
CA GLY A 25 5.82 -3.06 -9.36
C GLY A 25 5.32 -1.67 -9.04
N ASP A 26 4.63 -1.08 -10.03
CA ASP A 26 4.05 0.24 -9.86
C ASP A 26 2.91 0.22 -8.86
N ASP A 27 2.24 -0.91 -8.72
CA ASP A 27 1.18 -1.04 -7.73
C ASP A 27 1.75 -0.98 -6.32
N VAL A 28 2.93 -1.58 -6.09
CA VAL A 28 3.59 -1.48 -4.79
C VAL A 28 4.01 -0.05 -4.54
N LYS A 29 4.58 0.61 -5.54
CA LYS A 29 5.01 2.00 -5.40
C LYS A 29 3.83 2.90 -5.08
N ALA A 30 2.70 2.71 -5.74
CA ALA A 30 1.50 3.51 -5.50
C ALA A 30 0.98 3.28 -4.08
N LEU A 31 0.98 2.04 -3.61
CA LEU A 31 0.61 1.72 -2.24
C LEU A 31 1.51 2.44 -1.24
N GLN A 32 2.81 2.38 -1.47
CA GLN A 32 3.78 3.02 -0.58
C GLN A 32 3.57 4.52 -0.54
N THR A 33 3.34 5.13 -1.71
CA THR A 33 3.08 6.56 -1.80
C THR A 33 1.84 6.93 -0.99
N ALA A 34 0.77 6.14 -1.10
CA ALA A 34 -0.46 6.40 -0.36
C ALA A 34 -0.22 6.30 1.16
N LEU A 35 0.59 5.33 1.58
CA LEU A 35 0.92 5.17 3.00
C LEU A 35 1.73 6.36 3.50
N ILE A 36 2.73 6.76 2.73
CA ILE A 36 3.61 7.86 3.14
C ILE A 36 2.82 9.16 3.25
N GLU A 37 1.90 9.39 2.33
CA GLU A 37 1.07 10.59 2.35
C GLU A 37 0.16 10.64 3.58
N ARG A 38 -0.05 9.50 4.21
CA ARG A 38 -0.83 9.40 5.44
C ARG A 38 0.07 9.23 6.66
N ASN A 39 1.37 9.51 6.49
CA ASN A 39 2.37 9.44 7.56
C ASN A 39 2.68 8.03 8.04
N TYR A 40 2.48 7.03 7.19
CA TYR A 40 2.92 5.67 7.48
C TYR A 40 4.16 5.43 6.62
N HIS A 41 5.33 5.50 7.25
CA HIS A 41 6.59 5.46 6.53
C HIS A 41 7.00 4.05 6.16
N CYS A 42 7.52 3.89 4.96
CA CYS A 42 7.94 2.60 4.42
C CYS A 42 9.46 2.42 4.48
N GLY A 43 10.09 3.08 5.43
CA GLY A 43 11.53 2.98 5.60
C GLY A 43 12.27 4.08 4.85
N THR A 44 13.60 4.00 4.87
CA THR A 44 14.44 5.05 4.31
C THR A 44 14.34 5.17 2.81
N ASN A 45 14.00 4.07 2.12
CA ASN A 45 13.87 4.10 0.66
C ASN A 45 12.52 4.62 0.20
N GLY A 46 11.57 4.82 1.12
CA GLY A 46 10.28 5.35 0.79
C GLY A 46 9.51 4.49 -0.21
N ALA A 47 8.96 5.14 -1.23
CA ALA A 47 8.16 4.44 -2.25
C ALA A 47 9.08 3.93 -3.35
N ASP A 48 9.77 2.84 -3.05
CA ASP A 48 10.76 2.26 -3.99
C ASP A 48 10.17 1.16 -4.88
N GLY A 49 8.90 0.82 -4.68
CA GLY A 49 8.24 -0.18 -5.51
C GLY A 49 8.54 -1.61 -5.12
N THR A 50 9.22 -1.83 -4.00
CA THR A 50 9.52 -3.18 -3.51
C THR A 50 8.82 -3.40 -2.17
N TYR A 51 8.02 -4.45 -2.08
CA TYR A 51 7.25 -4.73 -0.87
C TYR A 51 8.10 -5.53 0.11
N GLY A 52 8.85 -4.83 0.92
CA GLY A 52 9.69 -5.44 1.94
C GLY A 52 9.05 -5.39 3.31
N ARG A 53 9.84 -5.73 4.33
CA ARG A 53 9.33 -5.80 5.71
C ARG A 53 8.87 -4.45 6.23
N LEU A 54 9.55 -3.37 5.84
CA LEU A 54 9.15 -2.05 6.32
C LEU A 54 7.85 -1.59 5.70
N THR A 55 7.61 -1.95 4.44
CA THR A 55 6.33 -1.70 3.80
C THR A 55 5.22 -2.49 4.52
N ALA A 56 5.49 -3.76 4.82
CA ALA A 56 4.51 -4.58 5.54
C ALA A 56 4.21 -4.00 6.93
N TYR A 57 5.23 -3.47 7.59
CA TYR A 57 5.03 -2.85 8.90
C TYR A 57 4.12 -1.62 8.78
N ALA A 58 4.37 -0.79 7.77
CA ALA A 58 3.55 0.39 7.54
C ALA A 58 2.09 -0.01 7.26
N VAL A 59 1.91 -1.07 6.48
CA VAL A 59 0.57 -1.59 6.20
C VAL A 59 -0.10 -2.05 7.49
N ARG A 60 0.62 -2.75 8.37
CA ARG A 60 0.04 -3.18 9.64
C ARG A 60 -0.39 -2.00 10.50
N CYS A 61 0.44 -0.96 10.56
CA CYS A 61 0.07 0.23 11.33
C CYS A 61 -1.18 0.89 10.77
N PHE A 62 -1.26 0.97 9.45
CA PHE A 62 -2.43 1.55 8.80
C PHE A 62 -3.68 0.70 9.08
N GLN A 63 -3.55 -0.62 8.95
CA GLN A 63 -4.67 -1.52 9.20
C GLN A 63 -5.18 -1.37 10.63
N ALA A 64 -4.27 -1.30 11.58
CA ALA A 64 -4.66 -1.13 12.98
C ALA A 64 -5.42 0.19 13.20
N SER A 65 -4.97 1.25 12.55
CA SER A 65 -5.61 2.55 12.72
C SER A 65 -7.00 2.60 12.10
N LYS A 66 -7.28 1.72 11.14
CA LYS A 66 -8.57 1.69 10.45
C LYS A 66 -9.49 0.58 10.94
N GLY A 67 -9.05 -0.19 11.92
CA GLY A 67 -9.88 -1.29 12.43
C GLY A 67 -9.96 -2.47 11.48
N LEU A 68 -8.99 -2.60 10.58
CA LEU A 68 -8.93 -3.73 9.66
C LEU A 68 -8.17 -4.87 10.30
N ILE A 69 -8.26 -6.05 9.68
CA ILE A 69 -7.45 -7.18 10.13
C ILE A 69 -5.98 -6.84 9.91
N VAL A 70 -5.18 -6.94 10.97
CA VAL A 70 -3.78 -6.54 10.92
C VAL A 70 -2.95 -7.75 10.52
N ASN A 71 -2.54 -7.80 9.26
CA ASN A 71 -1.76 -8.93 8.76
C ASN A 71 -0.59 -8.51 7.86
N GLY A 72 -0.45 -7.22 7.59
CA GLY A 72 0.65 -6.73 6.75
C GLY A 72 0.47 -7.00 5.26
N ARG A 73 -0.72 -7.43 4.85
CA ARG A 73 -1.02 -7.68 3.45
C ARG A 73 -1.97 -6.63 2.93
N ALA A 74 -1.69 -6.12 1.74
CA ALA A 74 -2.56 -5.14 1.12
C ALA A 74 -3.56 -5.87 0.25
N ASP A 75 -4.66 -6.29 0.85
CA ASP A 75 -5.76 -6.93 0.14
C ASP A 75 -6.78 -5.88 -0.28
N ARG A 76 -7.92 -6.33 -0.83
CA ARG A 76 -8.92 -5.40 -1.34
C ARG A 76 -9.43 -4.43 -0.27
N TYR A 77 -9.53 -4.88 0.96
CA TYR A 77 -10.05 -4.01 2.04
C TYR A 77 -9.04 -2.94 2.39
N THR A 78 -7.78 -3.30 2.47
CA THR A 78 -6.70 -2.34 2.76
C THR A 78 -6.55 -1.35 1.61
N ILE A 79 -6.59 -1.85 0.37
CA ILE A 79 -6.49 -0.96 -0.80
C ILE A 79 -7.65 0.02 -0.84
N ALA A 80 -8.86 -0.44 -0.58
CA ALA A 80 -10.02 0.45 -0.58
C ALA A 80 -9.90 1.52 0.51
N ALA A 81 -9.41 1.13 1.69
CA ALA A 81 -9.24 2.08 2.79
C ALA A 81 -8.18 3.13 2.47
N LEU A 82 -7.21 2.78 1.62
CA LEU A 82 -6.18 3.71 1.18
C LEU A 82 -6.65 4.60 0.02
N GLY A 83 -7.86 4.39 -0.46
CA GLY A 83 -8.37 5.17 -1.58
C GLY A 83 -8.07 4.58 -2.93
N GLY A 84 -7.50 3.40 -2.97
CA GLY A 84 -7.25 2.72 -4.23
C GLY A 84 -8.46 1.94 -4.71
N THR A 85 -8.35 1.40 -5.90
CA THR A 85 -9.41 0.62 -6.52
C THR A 85 -8.92 -0.81 -6.71
N TRP A 86 -9.73 -1.77 -6.29
CA TRP A 86 -9.41 -3.18 -6.51
C TRP A 86 -9.95 -3.60 -7.86
N LYS A 87 -9.09 -4.10 -8.70
CA LYS A 87 -9.49 -4.52 -10.05
C LYS A 87 -9.54 -6.04 -10.08
N GLU A 88 -10.73 -6.56 -10.32
CA GLU A 88 -10.95 -7.99 -10.38
C GLU A 88 -10.32 -8.64 -11.59
#